data_1c9c6251a14ad981c83040c630816176
#
_entry.id   1c9c6251a14ad981c83040c630816176
#
_cell.length_a   1.000
_cell.length_b   1.000
_cell.length_c   1.000
_cell.angle_alpha   90.00
_cell.angle_beta   90.00
_cell.angle_gamma   90.00
#
_symmetry.space_group_name_H-M   'P 1'
#
loop_
_entity.id
_entity.type
_entity.pdbx_description
1 polymer ?
#
loop_
_entity_poly.entity_id
_entity_poly.type
_entity_poly.pdbx_seq_one_letter_code
_entity_poly.pdbx_strand_id
1 'polypeptide(L)'
;MTVGIIGSGEIDVNNIDDIMEDILAESDVLLFNVACAGKNSLGAQYAEKRGLPITRVDTLDMLLKESNFILAVVGPGGDVNGVKNFMMRAKMAGKHGRMTVIE
;
A
#
# COMPACT_ATOMS: atom_id res chain seq x y z
N MET A 1 7.21 -10.09 7.32
CA MET A 1 7.19 -9.17 6.17
C MET A 1 6.26 -8.00 6.44
N THR A 2 6.64 -6.82 6.03
CA THR A 2 5.84 -5.61 6.17
C THR A 2 5.45 -5.11 4.79
N VAL A 3 4.16 -4.92 4.56
CA VAL A 3 3.62 -4.36 3.33
C VAL A 3 3.14 -2.94 3.60
N GLY A 4 3.76 -1.97 2.93
CA GLY A 4 3.32 -0.59 2.99
C GLY A 4 2.21 -0.35 1.99
N ILE A 5 1.08 0.16 2.45
CA ILE A 5 -0.08 0.43 1.58
C ILE A 5 -0.31 1.94 1.54
N ILE A 6 -0.31 2.49 0.34
CA ILE A 6 -0.66 3.89 0.11
C ILE A 6 -1.85 3.98 -0.84
N GLY A 7 -2.67 4.98 -0.63
CA GLY A 7 -3.83 5.22 -1.48
C GLY A 7 -4.00 6.71 -1.79
N SER A 8 -4.55 7.02 -2.94
CA SER A 8 -4.87 8.39 -3.36
C SER A 8 -6.19 8.38 -4.12
N GLY A 9 -7.06 9.36 -3.83
CA GLY A 9 -8.38 9.44 -4.43
C GLY A 9 -9.43 8.63 -3.67
N GLU A 10 -10.56 8.39 -4.32
CA GLU A 10 -11.66 7.64 -3.74
C GLU A 10 -11.45 6.14 -3.93
N ILE A 11 -11.29 5.42 -2.83
CA ILE A 11 -11.02 3.99 -2.86
C ILE A 11 -11.89 3.30 -1.83
N ASP A 12 -12.62 2.27 -2.27
CA ASP A 12 -13.36 1.40 -1.37
C ASP A 12 -12.41 0.31 -0.85
N VAL A 13 -12.40 0.09 0.46
CA VAL A 13 -11.57 -0.94 1.08
C VAL A 13 -11.87 -2.34 0.53
N ASN A 14 -13.08 -2.59 0.03
CA ASN A 14 -13.43 -3.88 -0.56
C ASN A 14 -12.67 -4.14 -1.88
N ASN A 15 -12.33 -3.08 -2.63
CA ASN A 15 -11.54 -3.22 -3.85
C ASN A 15 -10.10 -3.64 -3.54
N ILE A 16 -9.59 -3.29 -2.38
CA ILE A 16 -8.23 -3.65 -1.97
C ILE A 16 -8.10 -5.14 -1.68
N ASP A 17 -9.16 -5.79 -1.20
CA ASP A 17 -9.14 -7.24 -0.95
C ASP A 17 -8.84 -8.00 -2.25
N ASP A 18 -9.50 -7.65 -3.34
CA ASP A 18 -9.29 -8.31 -4.64
C ASP A 18 -7.86 -8.07 -5.15
N ILE A 19 -7.37 -6.84 -5.01
CA ILE A 19 -6.01 -6.47 -5.42
C ILE A 19 -4.97 -7.24 -4.61
N MET A 20 -5.17 -7.35 -3.30
CA MET A 20 -4.24 -8.07 -2.43
C MET A 20 -4.25 -9.57 -2.71
N GLU A 21 -5.41 -10.15 -3.01
CA GLU A 21 -5.49 -11.55 -3.40
C GLU A 21 -4.70 -11.82 -4.68
N ASP A 22 -4.81 -10.93 -5.68
CA ASP A 22 -4.04 -11.06 -6.93
C ASP A 22 -2.53 -10.99 -6.66
N ILE A 23 -2.10 -10.06 -5.81
CA ILE A 23 -0.68 -9.91 -5.46
C ILE A 23 -0.16 -11.14 -4.73
N LEU A 24 -0.91 -11.66 -3.77
CA LEU A 24 -0.52 -12.85 -3.03
C LEU A 24 -0.40 -14.07 -3.95
N ALA A 25 -1.32 -14.21 -4.90
CA ALA A 25 -1.29 -15.30 -5.85
C ALA A 25 -0.09 -15.20 -6.82
N GLU A 26 0.28 -13.99 -7.23
CA GLU A 26 1.38 -13.78 -8.18
C GLU A 26 2.77 -13.84 -7.54
N SER A 27 2.90 -13.37 -6.29
CA SER A 27 4.19 -13.07 -5.69
C SER A 27 4.57 -13.94 -4.50
N ASP A 28 3.69 -14.83 -4.04
CA ASP A 28 3.83 -15.60 -2.79
C ASP A 28 4.17 -14.69 -1.59
N VAL A 29 3.69 -13.45 -1.63
CA VAL A 29 3.93 -12.49 -0.56
C VAL A 29 3.00 -12.80 0.60
N LEU A 30 3.58 -13.19 1.74
CA LEU A 30 2.83 -13.40 2.97
C LEU A 30 2.68 -12.08 3.70
N LEU A 31 1.43 -11.68 3.91
CA LEU A 31 1.11 -10.42 4.58
C LEU A 31 1.04 -10.64 6.09
N PHE A 32 2.12 -10.29 6.80
CA PHE A 32 2.19 -10.42 8.25
C PHE A 32 1.92 -9.12 8.98
N ASN A 33 2.24 -7.98 8.35
CA ASN A 33 2.16 -6.68 8.98
C ASN A 33 1.91 -5.62 7.91
N VAL A 34 1.04 -4.68 8.22
CA VAL A 34 0.72 -3.58 7.30
C VAL A 34 1.30 -2.28 7.85
N ALA A 35 2.09 -1.59 7.04
CA ALA A 35 2.55 -0.25 7.38
C ALA A 35 1.67 0.78 6.68
N CYS A 36 1.29 1.83 7.41
CA CYS A 36 0.46 2.90 6.87
C CYS A 36 0.86 4.25 7.44
N ALA A 37 0.66 5.30 6.66
CA ALA A 37 0.92 6.67 7.07
C ALA A 37 -0.41 7.39 7.33
N GLY A 38 -0.50 8.08 8.46
CA GLY A 38 -1.68 8.85 8.84
C GLY A 38 -2.81 8.04 9.45
N LYS A 39 -3.83 8.76 9.92
CA LYS A 39 -5.06 8.15 10.45
C LYS A 39 -6.03 7.86 9.31
N ASN A 40 -6.84 6.84 9.44
CA ASN A 40 -7.86 6.45 8.46
C ASN A 40 -7.28 6.20 7.06
N SER A 41 -6.02 5.81 6.99
CA SER A 41 -5.42 5.44 5.71
C SER A 41 -6.00 4.12 5.21
N LEU A 42 -5.90 3.92 3.91
CA LEU A 42 -6.39 2.71 3.27
C LEU A 42 -5.75 1.44 3.85
N GLY A 43 -4.44 1.51 4.14
CA GLY A 43 -3.72 0.39 4.76
C GLY A 43 -4.26 0.03 6.13
N ALA A 44 -4.55 1.03 6.97
CA ALA A 44 -5.12 0.81 8.29
C ALA A 44 -6.50 0.17 8.19
N GLN A 45 -7.34 0.64 7.28
CA GLN A 45 -8.68 0.07 7.07
C GLN A 45 -8.61 -1.39 6.64
N TYR A 46 -7.71 -1.69 5.73
CA TYR A 46 -7.51 -3.07 5.25
C TYR A 46 -7.02 -3.98 6.38
N ALA A 47 -6.04 -3.54 7.13
CA ALA A 47 -5.48 -4.33 8.23
C ALA A 47 -6.51 -4.60 9.34
N GLU A 48 -7.31 -3.60 9.69
CA GLU A 48 -8.39 -3.76 10.66
C GLU A 48 -9.43 -4.78 10.19
N LYS A 49 -9.80 -4.71 8.92
CA LYS A 49 -10.76 -5.64 8.33
C LYS A 49 -10.25 -7.08 8.35
N ARG A 50 -8.96 -7.28 8.15
CA ARG A 50 -8.33 -8.61 8.10
C ARG A 50 -7.75 -9.07 9.43
N GLY A 51 -7.78 -8.24 10.46
CA GLY A 51 -7.19 -8.56 11.76
C GLY A 51 -5.66 -8.65 11.74
N LEU A 52 -5.02 -7.88 10.88
CA LEU A 52 -3.56 -7.87 10.73
C LEU A 52 -2.91 -6.82 11.63
N PRO A 53 -1.67 -7.05 12.09
CA PRO A 53 -0.92 -6.04 12.83
C PRO A 53 -0.67 -4.80 11.96
N ILE A 54 -0.75 -3.62 12.59
CA ILE A 54 -0.57 -2.33 11.91
C ILE A 54 0.65 -1.62 12.48
N THR A 55 1.55 -1.18 11.59
CA THR A 55 2.64 -0.27 11.93
C THR A 55 2.29 1.10 11.38
N ARG A 56 2.04 2.07 12.26
CA ARG A 56 1.74 3.45 11.87
C ARG A 56 3.01 4.27 11.84
N VAL A 57 3.20 5.01 10.75
CA VAL A 57 4.34 5.91 10.58
C VAL A 57 3.84 7.32 10.26
N ASP A 58 4.69 8.31 10.50
CA ASP A 58 4.30 9.72 10.34
C ASP A 58 4.45 10.22 8.90
N THR A 59 5.40 9.66 8.15
CA THR A 59 5.72 10.14 6.80
C THR A 59 5.81 8.99 5.79
N LEU A 60 5.70 9.34 4.50
CA LEU A 60 5.89 8.37 3.42
C LEU A 60 7.34 7.85 3.36
N ASP A 61 8.31 8.66 3.75
CA ASP A 61 9.70 8.22 3.80
C ASP A 61 9.88 7.12 4.86
N MET A 62 9.24 7.25 6.01
CA MET A 62 9.25 6.22 7.04
C MET A 62 8.51 4.96 6.57
N LEU A 63 7.40 5.13 5.87
CA LEU A 63 6.68 4.01 5.28
C LEU A 63 7.58 3.21 4.34
N LEU A 64 8.30 3.90 3.48
CA LEU A 64 9.24 3.29 2.54
C LEU A 64 10.33 2.52 3.27
N LYS A 65 10.89 3.10 4.32
CA LYS A 65 11.96 2.48 5.12
C LYS A 65 11.50 1.21 5.82
N GLU A 66 10.29 1.22 6.40
CA GLU A 66 9.77 0.11 7.19
C GLU A 66 9.19 -1.02 6.34
N SER A 67 8.92 -0.78 5.07
CA SER A 67 8.23 -1.73 4.20
C SER A 67 9.19 -2.60 3.40
N ASN A 68 8.83 -3.86 3.23
CA ASN A 68 9.51 -4.79 2.32
C ASN A 68 8.87 -4.78 0.94
N PHE A 69 7.57 -4.53 0.89
CA PHE A 69 6.77 -4.46 -0.32
C PHE A 69 5.85 -3.24 -0.23
N ILE A 70 5.69 -2.53 -1.33
CA ILE A 70 4.82 -1.34 -1.39
C ILE A 70 3.65 -1.62 -2.34
N LEU A 71 2.43 -1.45 -1.83
CA LEU A 71 1.23 -1.46 -2.66
C LEU A 71 0.69 -0.04 -2.75
N ALA A 72 0.55 0.45 -3.96
CA ALA A 72 -0.04 1.77 -4.21
C ALA A 72 -1.34 1.60 -5.00
N VAL A 73 -2.41 2.21 -4.52
CA VAL A 73 -3.73 2.17 -5.16
C VAL A 73 -4.18 3.59 -5.44
N VAL A 74 -4.53 3.87 -6.69
CA VAL A 74 -5.03 5.19 -7.10
C VAL A 74 -6.45 5.04 -7.60
N GLY A 75 -7.39 5.69 -6.92
CA GLY A 75 -8.79 5.73 -7.31
C GLY A 75 -9.14 7.02 -8.04
N PRO A 76 -10.45 7.19 -8.41
CA PRO A 76 -10.90 8.41 -9.06
C PRO A 76 -10.55 9.67 -8.27
N GLY A 77 -10.01 10.67 -8.95
CA GLY A 77 -9.57 11.92 -8.34
C GLY A 77 -8.21 11.84 -7.64
N GLY A 78 -7.53 10.71 -7.70
CA GLY A 78 -6.24 10.54 -7.06
C GLY A 78 -5.08 11.15 -7.83
N ASP A 79 -3.95 11.35 -7.13
CA ASP A 79 -2.73 11.93 -7.67
C ASP A 79 -1.82 10.84 -8.27
N VAL A 80 -2.08 10.48 -9.53
CA VAL A 80 -1.33 9.44 -10.24
C VAL A 80 0.15 9.78 -10.34
N ASN A 81 0.49 11.03 -10.65
CA ASN A 81 1.89 11.44 -10.83
C ASN A 81 2.66 11.41 -9.51
N GLY A 82 2.05 11.87 -8.42
CA GLY A 82 2.68 11.80 -7.09
C GLY A 82 2.93 10.37 -6.65
N VAL A 83 1.97 9.49 -6.89
CA VAL A 83 2.12 8.07 -6.55
C VAL A 83 3.20 7.40 -7.42
N LYS A 84 3.26 7.71 -8.72
CA LYS A 84 4.32 7.21 -9.61
C LYS A 84 5.70 7.64 -9.12
N ASN A 85 5.85 8.88 -8.72
CA ASN A 85 7.12 9.38 -8.18
C ASN A 85 7.53 8.63 -6.92
N PHE A 86 6.59 8.38 -6.03
CA PHE A 86 6.84 7.58 -4.82
C PHE A 86 7.27 6.16 -5.17
N MET A 87 6.59 5.52 -6.13
CA MET A 87 6.95 4.16 -6.56
C MET A 87 8.33 4.10 -7.21
N MET A 88 8.75 5.14 -7.95
CA MET A 88 10.10 5.23 -8.47
C MET A 88 11.14 5.31 -7.35
N ARG A 89 10.87 6.08 -6.30
CA ARG A 89 11.74 6.16 -5.12
C ARG A 89 11.84 4.80 -4.43
N ALA A 90 10.73 4.08 -4.31
CA ALA A 90 10.71 2.74 -3.73
C ALA A 90 11.59 1.78 -4.54
N LYS A 91 11.49 1.81 -5.86
CA LYS A 91 12.30 0.98 -6.75
C LYS A 91 13.79 1.31 -6.61
N MET A 92 14.14 2.58 -6.55
CA MET A 92 15.52 3.03 -6.37
C MET A 92 16.09 2.60 -5.01
N ALA A 93 15.24 2.46 -4.00
CA ALA A 93 15.63 1.97 -2.69
C ALA A 93 15.69 0.42 -2.61
N GLY A 94 15.49 -0.27 -3.73
CA GLY A 94 15.52 -1.72 -3.78
C GLY A 94 14.27 -2.40 -3.25
N LYS A 95 13.17 -1.66 -3.11
CA LYS A 95 11.90 -2.22 -2.64
C LYS A 95 11.07 -2.73 -3.81
N HIS A 96 10.40 -3.86 -3.61
CA HIS A 96 9.43 -4.35 -4.58
C HIS A 96 8.10 -3.63 -4.37
N GLY A 97 7.37 -3.43 -5.43
CA GLY A 97 6.09 -2.74 -5.32
C GLY A 97 5.19 -2.94 -6.52
N ARG A 98 3.94 -2.59 -6.35
CA ARG A 98 2.94 -2.62 -7.40
C ARG A 98 2.03 -1.42 -7.27
N MET A 99 1.72 -0.79 -8.39
CA MET A 99 0.77 0.31 -8.47
C MET A 99 -0.44 -0.13 -9.28
N THR A 100 -1.62 0.12 -8.74
CA THR A 100 -2.90 -0.19 -9.40
C THR A 100 -3.74 1.08 -9.49
N VAL A 101 -4.29 1.34 -10.66
CA VAL A 101 -5.21 2.46 -10.88
C VAL A 101 -6.62 1.89 -11.06
N ILE A 102 -7.54 2.37 -10.23
CA ILE A 102 -8.95 1.99 -10.27
C ILE A 102 -9.70 3.06 -11.05
N GLU A 103 -10.38 2.65 -12.09
CA GLU A 103 -11.20 3.55 -12.93
C GLU A 103 -12.66 3.57 -12.49
#